data_74d8bca0f9d6c983fe711aa182591dab
#
_entry.id   74d8bca0f9d6c983fe711aa182591dab
#
_cell.length_a   1.000
_cell.length_b   1.000
_cell.length_c   1.000
_cell.angle_alpha   90.00
_cell.angle_beta   90.00
_cell.angle_gamma   90.00
#
_symmetry.space_group_name_H-M   'P 1'
#
loop_
_entity.id
_entity.type
_entity.pdbx_description
1 polymer ?
#
loop_
_entity_poly.entity_id
_entity_poly.type
_entity_poly.pdbx_seq_one_letter_code
_entity_poly.pdbx_strand_id
1 'polypeptide(L)'
;MLTTVIYRSHIHASTPFEVLEAMVSAANAKNIDANVTGILLFNGRHFFQLLEGPEESVQKVYHAICKDDRHHNIVELLCDYAPARRFGRVGMELFDLREHDKNDVLQVVLEKGTSRYQLAYDDRALSFFRTFIESTEKENYFEIPPGDAWEFILDAPTHSASSPQTLHKKIVFQPIVDPMARTVAAVEVLATEANSAPEEGGDVYLAELLNAKAAFTAACAANIGVQTLCINLLPMTLVMIPDAVEQLLADIEANGLVPEQVVIEFTESEIMPQMDAFTDAIRQLKSAGIKLAIDDFGVGFAGLQLLAQFQPERLKINQSLIRGIHKSGPQQAIIQAIIKCCASLEIAVSATGIEQPEEWMWLEAAGISHFQGSLFAKPCGHGAFRIAWPERKAEL
;
A
#
# COMPACT_ATOMS: atom_id res chain seq x y z
N MET A 1 26.54 12.78 -10.55
CA MET A 1 26.74 11.33 -10.62
C MET A 1 26.02 10.78 -11.83
N LEU A 2 26.36 9.56 -12.27
CA LEU A 2 25.53 8.87 -13.29
C LEU A 2 24.41 8.15 -12.59
N THR A 3 23.21 8.22 -13.16
CA THR A 3 22.00 7.56 -12.64
C THR A 3 21.38 6.70 -13.71
N THR A 4 20.87 5.54 -13.31
CA THR A 4 20.04 4.66 -14.10
C THR A 4 18.61 4.71 -13.59
N VAL A 5 17.66 5.00 -14.47
CA VAL A 5 16.23 4.87 -14.20
C VAL A 5 15.66 3.79 -15.12
N ILE A 6 14.92 2.85 -14.55
CA ILE A 6 14.13 1.87 -15.28
C ILE A 6 12.68 2.05 -14.92
N TYR A 7 11.83 2.16 -15.93
CA TYR A 7 10.39 2.22 -15.74
C TYR A 7 9.64 1.35 -16.75
N ARG A 8 8.40 1.05 -16.46
CA ARG A 8 7.44 0.48 -17.39
C ARG A 8 6.23 1.38 -17.52
N SER A 9 5.54 1.30 -18.67
CA SER A 9 4.26 2.00 -18.89
C SER A 9 3.39 1.23 -19.89
N HIS A 10 2.12 1.63 -19.97
CA HIS A 10 1.20 1.14 -21.00
C HIS A 10 1.10 2.15 -22.13
N ILE A 11 1.01 1.66 -23.38
CA ILE A 11 0.69 2.50 -24.51
C ILE A 11 -0.78 2.86 -24.49
N HIS A 12 -1.13 4.09 -24.87
CA HIS A 12 -2.53 4.47 -25.04
C HIS A 12 -3.11 3.78 -26.29
N ALA A 13 -4.26 3.13 -26.17
CA ALA A 13 -4.87 2.33 -27.23
C ALA A 13 -5.13 3.13 -28.51
N SER A 14 -5.27 4.45 -28.44
CA SER A 14 -5.44 5.34 -29.60
C SER A 14 -4.14 5.73 -30.31
N THR A 15 -2.97 5.28 -29.83
CA THR A 15 -1.67 5.67 -30.43
C THR A 15 -1.32 4.72 -31.58
N PRO A 16 -1.33 5.18 -32.86
CA PRO A 16 -0.93 4.36 -33.98
C PRO A 16 0.54 3.97 -33.90
N PHE A 17 0.86 2.76 -34.34
CA PHE A 17 2.25 2.25 -34.29
C PHE A 17 3.23 3.09 -35.13
N GLU A 18 2.79 3.61 -36.27
CA GLU A 18 3.61 4.50 -37.14
C GLU A 18 4.08 5.76 -36.43
N VAL A 19 3.35 6.20 -35.41
CA VAL A 19 3.75 7.36 -34.58
C VAL A 19 4.92 7.00 -33.64
N LEU A 20 5.08 5.71 -33.28
CA LEU A 20 6.15 5.26 -32.38
C LEU A 20 7.56 5.49 -32.95
N GLU A 21 7.80 5.17 -34.21
CA GLU A 21 9.12 5.36 -34.84
C GLU A 21 9.51 6.84 -34.91
N ALA A 22 8.55 7.70 -35.27
CA ALA A 22 8.77 9.15 -35.27
C ALA A 22 9.01 9.69 -33.85
N MET A 23 8.30 9.16 -32.86
CA MET A 23 8.46 9.50 -31.46
C MET A 23 9.84 9.11 -30.95
N VAL A 24 10.29 7.90 -31.23
CA VAL A 24 11.60 7.38 -30.81
C VAL A 24 12.72 8.19 -31.46
N SER A 25 12.60 8.53 -32.74
CA SER A 25 13.57 9.36 -33.44
C SER A 25 13.71 10.75 -32.81
N ALA A 26 12.57 11.38 -32.49
CA ALA A 26 12.55 12.70 -31.82
C ALA A 26 13.10 12.62 -30.38
N ALA A 27 12.79 11.56 -29.65
CA ALA A 27 13.30 11.34 -28.32
C ALA A 27 14.80 11.04 -28.30
N ASN A 28 15.29 10.26 -29.27
CA ASN A 28 16.73 10.00 -29.44
C ASN A 28 17.54 11.30 -29.58
N ALA A 29 17.11 12.21 -30.45
CA ALA A 29 17.77 13.51 -30.60
C ALA A 29 17.81 14.31 -29.30
N LYS A 30 16.66 14.43 -28.60
CA LYS A 30 16.57 15.13 -27.31
C LYS A 30 17.43 14.49 -26.21
N ASN A 31 17.50 13.16 -26.18
CA ASN A 31 18.30 12.43 -25.21
C ASN A 31 19.79 12.65 -25.44
N ILE A 32 20.24 12.64 -26.70
CA ILE A 32 21.64 12.95 -27.06
C ILE A 32 22.00 14.35 -26.57
N ASP A 33 21.17 15.35 -26.86
CA ASP A 33 21.38 16.73 -26.44
C ASP A 33 21.43 16.88 -24.92
N ALA A 34 20.61 16.10 -24.19
CA ALA A 34 20.59 16.03 -22.73
C ALA A 34 21.71 15.18 -22.13
N ASN A 35 22.58 14.57 -22.97
CA ASN A 35 23.57 13.58 -22.54
C ASN A 35 22.94 12.38 -21.79
N VAL A 36 21.78 11.93 -22.24
CA VAL A 36 21.07 10.73 -21.74
C VAL A 36 21.15 9.64 -22.81
N THR A 37 21.41 8.42 -22.38
CA THR A 37 21.39 7.23 -23.23
C THR A 37 20.35 6.24 -22.73
N GLY A 38 19.86 5.33 -23.58
CA GLY A 38 18.87 4.37 -23.12
C GLY A 38 18.41 3.38 -24.17
N ILE A 39 17.62 2.43 -23.69
CA ILE A 39 16.97 1.39 -24.48
C ILE A 39 15.49 1.38 -24.15
N LEU A 40 14.66 1.24 -25.18
CA LEU A 40 13.22 1.10 -25.10
C LEU A 40 12.80 -0.26 -25.67
N LEU A 41 12.16 -1.08 -24.88
CA LEU A 41 11.54 -2.33 -25.33
C LEU A 41 10.03 -2.12 -25.46
N PHE A 42 9.42 -2.71 -26.47
CA PHE A 42 7.98 -2.68 -26.69
C PHE A 42 7.46 -4.09 -27.02
N ASN A 43 6.40 -4.54 -26.32
CA ASN A 43 5.82 -5.88 -26.52
C ASN A 43 4.42 -5.86 -27.17
N GLY A 44 4.00 -4.70 -27.70
CA GLY A 44 2.66 -4.51 -28.28
C GLY A 44 1.68 -3.81 -27.35
N ARG A 45 1.91 -3.84 -26.05
CA ARG A 45 1.04 -3.22 -25.02
C ARG A 45 1.81 -2.39 -24.00
N HIS A 46 3.01 -2.83 -23.65
CA HIS A 46 3.83 -2.20 -22.62
C HIS A 46 5.13 -1.69 -23.19
N PHE A 47 5.56 -0.56 -22.67
CA PHE A 47 6.92 -0.10 -22.78
C PHE A 47 7.71 -0.47 -21.52
N PHE A 48 8.98 -0.79 -21.75
CA PHE A 48 9.97 -0.92 -20.71
C PHE A 48 11.20 -0.13 -21.15
N GLN A 49 11.57 0.88 -20.38
CA GLN A 49 12.68 1.76 -20.74
C GLN A 49 13.72 1.85 -19.64
N LEU A 50 14.98 1.82 -20.07
CA LEU A 50 16.13 2.18 -19.28
C LEU A 50 16.68 3.51 -19.77
N LEU A 51 16.95 4.46 -18.87
CA LEU A 51 17.59 5.74 -19.10
C LEU A 51 18.86 5.83 -18.25
N GLU A 52 19.97 6.28 -18.83
CA GLU A 52 21.24 6.46 -18.14
C GLU A 52 21.89 7.79 -18.51
N GLY A 53 22.41 8.49 -17.51
CA GLY A 53 23.11 9.76 -17.74
C GLY A 53 23.36 10.53 -16.44
N PRO A 54 23.76 11.81 -16.55
CA PRO A 54 23.81 12.70 -15.39
C PRO A 54 22.46 12.76 -14.70
N GLU A 55 22.46 12.70 -13.38
CA GLU A 55 21.24 12.63 -12.55
C GLU A 55 20.20 13.67 -12.94
N GLU A 56 20.60 14.95 -13.00
CA GLU A 56 19.68 16.04 -13.36
C GLU A 56 19.06 15.86 -14.75
N SER A 57 19.88 15.39 -15.72
CA SER A 57 19.41 15.15 -17.08
C SER A 57 18.43 14.00 -17.16
N VAL A 58 18.72 12.87 -16.50
CA VAL A 58 17.85 11.70 -16.45
C VAL A 58 16.53 12.05 -15.80
N GLN A 59 16.56 12.74 -14.65
CA GLN A 59 15.36 13.18 -13.94
C GLN A 59 14.51 14.12 -14.80
N LYS A 60 15.13 15.07 -15.52
CA LYS A 60 14.41 15.98 -16.42
C LYS A 60 13.73 15.22 -17.56
N VAL A 61 14.41 14.26 -18.18
CA VAL A 61 13.84 13.41 -19.24
C VAL A 61 12.70 12.57 -18.67
N TYR A 62 12.91 11.91 -17.55
CA TYR A 62 11.90 11.06 -16.91
C TYR A 62 10.64 11.86 -16.50
N HIS A 63 10.79 13.04 -15.92
CA HIS A 63 9.66 13.92 -15.62
C HIS A 63 8.89 14.38 -16.87
N ALA A 64 9.58 14.57 -18.00
CA ALA A 64 8.91 14.89 -19.26
C ALA A 64 8.10 13.68 -19.78
N ILE A 65 8.63 12.47 -19.63
CA ILE A 65 7.95 11.21 -19.96
C ILE A 65 6.69 11.02 -19.10
N CYS A 66 6.78 11.30 -17.79
CA CYS A 66 5.63 11.19 -16.89
C CYS A 66 4.46 12.14 -17.23
N LYS A 67 4.71 13.16 -18.05
CA LYS A 67 3.70 14.13 -18.51
C LYS A 67 3.21 13.89 -19.93
N ASP A 68 3.67 12.82 -20.57
CA ASP A 68 3.33 12.51 -21.94
C ASP A 68 2.08 11.65 -22.02
N ASP A 69 1.00 12.19 -22.59
CA ASP A 69 -0.32 11.55 -22.68
C ASP A 69 -0.39 10.35 -23.64
N ARG A 70 0.70 10.06 -24.36
CA ARG A 70 0.77 8.90 -25.29
C ARG A 70 0.89 7.56 -24.59
N HIS A 71 1.25 7.59 -23.31
CA HIS A 71 1.31 6.40 -22.46
C HIS A 71 0.87 6.73 -21.03
N HIS A 72 0.43 5.72 -20.31
CA HIS A 72 -0.13 5.85 -18.96
C HIS A 72 0.40 4.71 -18.07
N ASN A 73 -0.01 4.71 -16.80
CA ASN A 73 0.44 3.74 -15.79
C ASN A 73 1.97 3.61 -15.77
N ILE A 74 2.67 4.75 -15.72
CA ILE A 74 4.12 4.80 -15.64
C ILE A 74 4.53 4.39 -14.24
N VAL A 75 5.31 3.31 -14.13
CA VAL A 75 5.78 2.74 -12.86
C VAL A 75 7.30 2.68 -12.88
N GLU A 76 7.93 3.37 -11.94
CA GLU A 76 9.36 3.29 -11.71
C GLU A 76 9.71 1.94 -11.06
N LEU A 77 10.62 1.21 -11.68
CA LEU A 77 11.09 -0.11 -11.23
C LEU A 77 12.44 -0.02 -10.52
N LEU A 78 13.29 0.88 -10.98
CA LEU A 78 14.63 1.12 -10.45
C LEU A 78 15.01 2.59 -10.65
N CYS A 79 15.54 3.21 -9.60
CA CYS A 79 16.31 4.44 -9.67
C CYS A 79 17.58 4.24 -8.84
N ASP A 80 18.74 4.17 -9.49
CA ASP A 80 19.98 3.85 -8.79
C ASP A 80 21.19 4.55 -9.43
N TYR A 81 22.25 4.74 -8.67
CA TYR A 81 23.48 5.27 -9.17
C TYR A 81 24.28 4.19 -9.92
N ALA A 82 24.98 4.63 -10.97
CA ALA A 82 25.81 3.73 -11.79
C ALA A 82 27.25 4.26 -11.88
N PRO A 83 28.26 3.37 -11.79
CA PRO A 83 29.66 3.77 -11.94
C PRO A 83 29.99 4.14 -13.40
N ALA A 84 29.27 3.58 -14.34
CA ALA A 84 29.42 3.80 -15.77
C ALA A 84 28.09 3.55 -16.49
N ARG A 85 27.96 4.05 -17.74
CA ARG A 85 26.80 3.75 -18.57
C ARG A 85 26.90 2.32 -19.10
N ARG A 86 25.80 1.58 -19.04
CA ARG A 86 25.65 0.27 -19.67
C ARG A 86 25.51 0.41 -21.19
N PHE A 87 24.81 1.45 -21.64
CA PHE A 87 24.49 1.75 -23.04
C PHE A 87 25.00 3.13 -23.41
N GLY A 88 26.28 3.24 -23.70
CA GLY A 88 26.97 4.55 -23.84
C GLY A 88 26.92 5.20 -25.21
N ARG A 89 26.33 4.56 -26.23
CA ARG A 89 26.51 5.00 -27.63
C ARG A 89 25.25 5.52 -28.32
N VAL A 90 24.07 5.35 -27.70
CA VAL A 90 22.77 5.65 -28.35
C VAL A 90 21.91 6.43 -27.40
N GLY A 91 21.35 7.56 -27.84
CA GLY A 91 20.43 8.37 -27.01
C GLY A 91 19.15 7.62 -26.67
N MET A 92 18.58 6.89 -27.63
CA MET A 92 17.49 5.92 -27.40
C MET A 92 17.43 4.95 -28.59
N GLU A 93 17.27 3.67 -28.30
CA GLU A 93 17.04 2.61 -29.29
C GLU A 93 15.79 1.82 -28.93
N LEU A 94 14.93 1.64 -29.93
CA LEU A 94 13.70 0.86 -29.79
C LEU A 94 13.92 -0.58 -30.26
N PHE A 95 13.46 -1.54 -29.44
CA PHE A 95 13.33 -2.96 -29.83
C PHE A 95 11.87 -3.36 -29.73
N ASP A 96 11.28 -3.68 -30.86
CA ASP A 96 9.94 -4.26 -30.94
C ASP A 96 10.01 -5.77 -30.75
N LEU A 97 9.55 -6.24 -29.61
CA LEU A 97 9.58 -7.67 -29.23
C LEU A 97 8.58 -8.52 -30.04
N ARG A 98 7.71 -7.91 -30.85
CA ARG A 98 6.79 -8.63 -31.74
C ARG A 98 7.48 -9.06 -33.02
N GLU A 99 8.56 -8.36 -33.41
CA GLU A 99 9.28 -8.57 -34.68
C GLU A 99 10.58 -9.36 -34.51
N HIS A 100 11.06 -9.52 -33.27
CA HIS A 100 12.34 -10.12 -32.97
C HIS A 100 12.18 -11.34 -32.07
N ASP A 101 13.01 -12.38 -32.27
CA ASP A 101 13.11 -13.48 -31.31
C ASP A 101 13.65 -12.98 -29.97
N LYS A 102 13.10 -13.48 -28.87
CA LYS A 102 13.44 -13.04 -27.50
C LYS A 102 14.92 -13.21 -27.15
N ASN A 103 15.53 -14.29 -27.64
CA ASN A 103 16.96 -14.57 -27.40
C ASN A 103 17.85 -13.63 -28.21
N ASP A 104 17.44 -13.33 -29.44
CA ASP A 104 18.15 -12.39 -30.31
C ASP A 104 18.13 -10.99 -29.75
N VAL A 105 16.99 -10.53 -29.21
CA VAL A 105 16.88 -9.22 -28.56
C VAL A 105 17.80 -9.13 -27.34
N LEU A 106 17.82 -10.14 -26.50
CA LEU A 106 18.69 -10.12 -25.31
C LEU A 106 20.17 -10.09 -25.73
N GLN A 107 20.55 -10.86 -26.75
CA GLN A 107 21.92 -10.86 -27.26
C GLN A 107 22.29 -9.52 -27.88
N VAL A 108 21.44 -8.92 -28.71
CA VAL A 108 21.68 -7.60 -29.33
C VAL A 108 21.76 -6.49 -28.27
N VAL A 109 20.90 -6.54 -27.23
CA VAL A 109 20.96 -5.63 -26.08
C VAL A 109 22.31 -5.76 -25.36
N LEU A 110 22.79 -6.99 -25.16
CA LEU A 110 24.09 -7.26 -24.54
C LEU A 110 25.28 -6.80 -25.43
N GLU A 111 25.21 -6.98 -26.74
CA GLU A 111 26.25 -6.55 -27.68
C GLU A 111 26.38 -5.04 -27.81
N LYS A 112 25.29 -4.30 -27.57
CA LYS A 112 25.28 -2.85 -27.58
C LYS A 112 25.77 -2.23 -26.27
N GLY A 113 26.00 -3.03 -25.26
CA GLY A 113 26.60 -2.63 -24.00
C GLY A 113 27.99 -2.00 -24.20
N THR A 114 28.36 -1.03 -23.39
CA THR A 114 29.69 -0.47 -23.39
C THR A 114 30.70 -1.50 -22.91
N SER A 115 31.63 -1.85 -23.76
CA SER A 115 32.54 -3.00 -23.66
C SER A 115 33.58 -3.00 -22.52
N ARG A 116 33.58 -2.04 -21.61
CA ARG A 116 34.53 -2.04 -20.49
C ARG A 116 34.10 -2.88 -19.29
N TYR A 117 32.81 -3.17 -19.20
CA TYR A 117 32.25 -4.12 -18.24
C TYR A 117 31.42 -5.08 -19.09
N GLN A 118 31.92 -6.30 -19.28
CA GLN A 118 31.03 -7.38 -19.70
C GLN A 118 29.85 -7.33 -18.74
N LEU A 119 28.66 -7.04 -19.31
CA LEU A 119 27.43 -7.02 -18.54
C LEU A 119 27.27 -8.42 -17.94
N ALA A 120 27.71 -8.55 -16.70
CA ALA A 120 27.63 -9.82 -15.99
C ALA A 120 26.16 -10.20 -15.87
N TYR A 121 25.85 -11.49 -15.95
CA TYR A 121 24.47 -12.00 -15.86
C TYR A 121 23.76 -11.64 -14.54
N ASP A 122 24.50 -11.17 -13.57
CA ASP A 122 24.06 -10.70 -12.24
C ASP A 122 23.85 -9.19 -12.15
N ASP A 123 24.03 -8.43 -13.25
CA ASP A 123 23.65 -7.02 -13.27
C ASP A 123 22.12 -6.87 -13.09
N ARG A 124 21.73 -6.11 -12.06
CA ARG A 124 20.32 -5.93 -11.68
C ARG A 124 19.47 -5.31 -12.79
N ALA A 125 20.03 -4.35 -13.55
CA ALA A 125 19.32 -3.74 -14.67
C ALA A 125 19.04 -4.77 -15.76
N LEU A 126 20.01 -5.63 -16.09
CA LEU A 126 19.82 -6.72 -17.06
C LEU A 126 18.85 -7.76 -16.58
N SER A 127 18.77 -8.03 -15.29
CA SER A 127 17.76 -8.92 -14.72
C SER A 127 16.34 -8.38 -14.97
N PHE A 128 16.13 -7.06 -14.87
CA PHE A 128 14.86 -6.43 -15.24
C PHE A 128 14.55 -6.59 -16.74
N PHE A 129 15.55 -6.40 -17.63
CA PHE A 129 15.39 -6.61 -19.08
C PHE A 129 14.99 -8.04 -19.39
N ARG A 130 15.74 -9.01 -18.88
CA ARG A 130 15.44 -10.43 -19.06
C ARG A 130 14.02 -10.74 -18.61
N THR A 131 13.68 -10.32 -17.43
CA THR A 131 12.34 -10.54 -16.86
C THR A 131 11.24 -9.95 -17.75
N PHE A 132 11.43 -8.78 -18.35
CA PHE A 132 10.44 -8.19 -19.24
C PHE A 132 10.37 -8.93 -20.59
N ILE A 133 11.51 -9.35 -21.17
CA ILE A 133 11.58 -10.07 -22.44
C ILE A 133 10.99 -11.48 -22.31
N GLU A 134 11.26 -12.19 -21.22
CA GLU A 134 10.82 -13.55 -20.97
C GLU A 134 9.33 -13.65 -20.58
N SER A 135 8.79 -12.66 -19.93
CA SER A 135 7.40 -12.66 -19.47
C SER A 135 6.46 -12.30 -20.62
N THR A 136 5.64 -13.24 -21.06
CA THR A 136 4.56 -13.00 -22.03
C THR A 136 3.42 -12.19 -21.46
N GLU A 137 3.08 -12.42 -20.20
CA GLU A 137 2.14 -11.60 -19.38
C GLU A 137 2.59 -11.71 -17.95
N LYS A 138 2.81 -10.57 -17.29
CA LYS A 138 3.01 -10.57 -15.84
C LYS A 138 1.69 -10.25 -15.16
N GLU A 139 1.28 -11.15 -14.28
CA GLU A 139 0.14 -11.00 -13.36
C GLU A 139 0.17 -9.68 -12.54
N ASN A 140 1.30 -8.98 -12.56
CA ASN A 140 1.58 -7.82 -11.71
C ASN A 140 1.51 -6.47 -12.44
N TYR A 141 1.11 -6.44 -13.71
CA TYR A 141 1.01 -5.19 -14.46
C TYR A 141 -0.45 -4.73 -14.52
N PHE A 142 -0.95 -4.28 -13.39
CA PHE A 142 -2.31 -3.76 -13.30
C PHE A 142 -2.43 -2.48 -14.12
N GLU A 143 -3.38 -2.45 -15.03
CA GLU A 143 -3.79 -1.28 -15.77
C GLU A 143 -4.93 -0.62 -15.01
N ILE A 144 -4.62 0.44 -14.28
CA ILE A 144 -5.63 1.19 -13.53
C ILE A 144 -6.12 2.39 -14.36
N PRO A 145 -7.42 2.67 -14.35
CA PRO A 145 -7.95 3.88 -14.98
C PRO A 145 -7.37 5.13 -14.31
N PRO A 146 -7.34 6.29 -14.98
CA PRO A 146 -6.96 7.54 -14.34
C PRO A 146 -7.93 7.87 -13.20
N GLY A 147 -7.44 8.58 -12.17
CA GLY A 147 -8.21 8.86 -10.95
C GLY A 147 -9.51 9.64 -11.21
N ASP A 148 -9.52 10.48 -12.24
CA ASP A 148 -10.69 11.26 -12.66
C ASP A 148 -11.77 10.43 -13.37
N ALA A 149 -11.51 9.14 -13.68
CA ALA A 149 -12.53 8.19 -14.15
C ALA A 149 -13.56 7.82 -13.06
N TRP A 150 -13.28 8.18 -11.82
CA TRP A 150 -14.13 7.90 -10.68
C TRP A 150 -14.66 9.17 -10.03
N GLU A 151 -15.87 9.11 -9.54
CA GLU A 151 -16.49 10.10 -8.67
C GLU A 151 -16.79 9.46 -7.32
N PHE A 152 -16.50 10.18 -6.24
CA PHE A 152 -16.74 9.70 -4.88
C PHE A 152 -17.97 10.40 -4.31
N ILE A 153 -19.08 9.66 -4.29
CA ILE A 153 -20.40 10.20 -3.91
C ILE A 153 -20.63 9.96 -2.42
N LEU A 154 -20.81 11.05 -1.69
CA LEU A 154 -21.11 11.00 -0.27
C LEU A 154 -22.52 10.45 -0.03
N ASP A 155 -22.59 9.38 0.73
CA ASP A 155 -23.84 8.79 1.17
C ASP A 155 -24.51 9.60 2.29
N ALA A 156 -25.80 9.34 2.50
CA ALA A 156 -26.49 9.87 3.67
C ALA A 156 -25.83 9.33 4.96
N PRO A 157 -25.86 10.09 6.07
CA PRO A 157 -25.29 9.60 7.33
C PRO A 157 -25.91 8.26 7.74
N THR A 158 -25.07 7.28 8.09
CA THR A 158 -25.50 5.91 8.43
C THR A 158 -26.45 5.84 9.64
N HIS A 159 -26.45 6.86 10.50
CA HIS A 159 -27.37 6.99 11.64
C HIS A 159 -27.76 8.46 11.82
N SER A 160 -29.00 8.72 12.23
CA SER A 160 -29.39 10.04 12.69
C SER A 160 -28.69 10.31 14.02
N ALA A 161 -27.80 11.28 14.01
CA ALA A 161 -27.13 11.72 15.24
C ALA A 161 -28.21 12.12 16.27
N SER A 162 -28.50 11.28 17.24
CA SER A 162 -29.15 11.71 18.46
C SER A 162 -28.25 12.78 19.08
N SER A 163 -28.85 13.87 19.52
CA SER A 163 -28.24 15.12 20.06
C SER A 163 -26.87 14.91 20.68
N PRO A 164 -25.92 15.84 20.50
CA PRO A 164 -24.59 15.72 21.02
C PRO A 164 -24.64 15.73 22.56
N GLN A 165 -24.85 14.56 23.15
CA GLN A 165 -24.40 14.36 24.51
C GLN A 165 -22.88 14.46 24.45
N THR A 166 -22.31 15.20 25.36
CA THR A 166 -20.89 15.46 25.58
C THR A 166 -20.12 14.14 25.69
N LEU A 167 -20.01 13.40 24.58
CA LEU A 167 -19.07 12.32 24.46
C LEU A 167 -17.65 12.90 24.56
N HIS A 168 -16.83 12.26 25.35
CA HIS A 168 -15.46 12.65 25.61
C HIS A 168 -14.82 13.21 24.34
N LYS A 169 -14.41 14.45 24.34
CA LYS A 169 -13.81 15.21 23.22
C LYS A 169 -12.56 14.55 22.60
N LYS A 170 -12.20 13.36 23.06
CA LYS A 170 -10.92 12.68 22.80
C LYS A 170 -11.04 11.41 21.95
N ILE A 171 -12.24 10.91 21.68
CA ILE A 171 -12.45 9.66 20.92
C ILE A 171 -13.18 10.00 19.64
N VAL A 172 -12.64 9.50 18.52
CA VAL A 172 -13.26 9.55 17.22
C VAL A 172 -13.27 8.15 16.59
N PHE A 173 -14.14 7.96 15.64
CA PHE A 173 -14.34 6.71 14.93
C PHE A 173 -14.03 6.89 13.47
N GLN A 174 -13.36 5.90 12.86
CA GLN A 174 -13.14 5.88 11.43
C GLN A 174 -13.54 4.52 10.84
N PRO A 175 -14.40 4.49 9.80
CA PRO A 175 -14.82 3.24 9.21
C PRO A 175 -13.70 2.62 8.35
N ILE A 176 -13.64 1.28 8.38
CA ILE A 176 -12.95 0.44 7.43
C ILE A 176 -14.01 -0.07 6.46
N VAL A 177 -13.85 0.22 5.17
CA VAL A 177 -14.90 0.00 4.17
C VAL A 177 -14.47 -1.02 3.12
N ASP A 178 -15.45 -1.71 2.54
CA ASP A 178 -15.33 -2.39 1.26
C ASP A 178 -16.03 -1.51 0.20
N PRO A 179 -15.27 -0.77 -0.61
CA PRO A 179 -15.84 0.18 -1.55
C PRO A 179 -16.65 -0.47 -2.67
N MET A 180 -16.26 -1.68 -3.10
CA MET A 180 -16.94 -2.39 -4.18
C MET A 180 -18.25 -3.02 -3.71
N ALA A 181 -18.27 -3.58 -2.51
CA ALA A 181 -19.49 -4.08 -1.87
C ALA A 181 -20.36 -2.97 -1.26
N ARG A 182 -19.84 -1.74 -1.13
CA ARG A 182 -20.46 -0.60 -0.45
C ARG A 182 -20.89 -0.92 0.98
N THR A 183 -20.00 -1.55 1.73
CA THR A 183 -20.26 -1.95 3.12
C THR A 183 -19.21 -1.43 4.07
N VAL A 184 -19.60 -1.23 5.34
CA VAL A 184 -18.67 -0.97 6.45
C VAL A 184 -18.27 -2.31 7.04
N ALA A 185 -17.00 -2.68 6.89
CA ALA A 185 -16.45 -3.94 7.39
C ALA A 185 -16.14 -3.89 8.90
N ALA A 186 -15.69 -2.73 9.38
CA ALA A 186 -15.37 -2.48 10.79
C ALA A 186 -15.32 -0.97 11.07
N VAL A 187 -15.27 -0.62 12.34
CA VAL A 187 -15.07 0.76 12.80
C VAL A 187 -13.89 0.77 13.75
N GLU A 188 -12.89 1.58 13.46
CA GLU A 188 -11.75 1.78 14.36
C GLU A 188 -11.99 2.95 15.30
N VAL A 189 -11.62 2.76 16.56
CA VAL A 189 -11.63 3.79 17.61
C VAL A 189 -10.26 4.43 17.69
N LEU A 190 -10.22 5.75 17.45
CA LEU A 190 -8.99 6.54 17.46
C LEU A 190 -9.03 7.55 18.60
N ALA A 191 -7.93 7.69 19.32
CA ALA A 191 -7.73 8.79 20.28
C ALA A 191 -7.27 10.05 19.52
N THR A 192 -7.97 11.18 19.66
CA THR A 192 -7.65 12.44 18.93
C THR A 192 -6.54 13.25 19.54
N GLU A 193 -6.25 13.03 20.81
CA GLU A 193 -5.03 13.49 21.44
C GLU A 193 -4.37 12.23 21.98
N ALA A 194 -3.12 12.01 21.63
CA ALA A 194 -2.31 11.23 22.51
C ALA A 194 -2.61 11.82 23.91
N ASN A 195 -3.39 11.13 24.71
CA ASN A 195 -3.12 11.17 26.10
C ASN A 195 -1.72 10.51 26.18
N SER A 196 -0.89 11.31 25.37
CA SER A 196 0.19 11.96 25.99
C SER A 196 0.83 11.00 26.92
N ALA A 197 2.06 10.91 26.75
CA ALA A 197 2.93 10.40 27.78
C ALA A 197 2.23 10.53 29.13
N PRO A 198 2.11 9.43 29.88
CA PRO A 198 1.54 9.48 31.22
C PRO A 198 2.20 10.67 31.93
N GLU A 199 1.47 11.41 32.71
CA GLU A 199 2.04 12.43 33.63
C GLU A 199 3.31 11.82 34.18
N GLU A 200 4.44 12.52 34.15
CA GLU A 200 5.77 11.97 34.45
C GLU A 200 5.69 10.95 35.61
N GLY A 201 5.78 9.61 35.26
CA GLY A 201 5.69 8.52 36.24
C GLY A 201 4.42 7.64 36.19
N GLY A 202 3.44 7.90 35.29
CA GLY A 202 2.24 7.07 35.14
C GLY A 202 2.54 5.76 34.36
N ASP A 203 1.80 4.68 34.70
CA ASP A 203 1.90 3.39 34.01
C ASP A 203 1.20 3.48 32.65
N VAL A 204 1.99 3.44 31.57
CA VAL A 204 1.49 3.51 30.19
C VAL A 204 0.53 2.36 29.89
N TYR A 205 0.77 1.18 30.40
CA TYR A 205 -0.04 0.00 30.14
C TYR A 205 -1.40 0.07 30.85
N LEU A 206 -1.43 0.64 32.06
CA LEU A 206 -2.69 0.91 32.75
C LEU A 206 -3.53 1.96 31.99
N ALA A 207 -2.88 2.99 31.46
CA ALA A 207 -3.54 3.98 30.62
C ALA A 207 -4.15 3.36 29.35
N GLU A 208 -3.48 2.38 28.72
CA GLU A 208 -4.00 1.64 27.58
C GLU A 208 -5.29 0.88 27.90
N LEU A 209 -5.37 0.18 29.03
CA LEU A 209 -6.61 -0.48 29.46
C LEU A 209 -7.73 0.50 29.72
N LEU A 210 -7.43 1.64 30.34
CA LEU A 210 -8.43 2.69 30.57
C LEU A 210 -8.92 3.32 29.26
N ASN A 211 -8.03 3.46 28.28
CA ASN A 211 -8.39 3.91 26.93
C ASN A 211 -9.28 2.89 26.21
N ALA A 212 -8.97 1.59 26.32
CA ALA A 212 -9.80 0.52 25.78
C ALA A 212 -11.21 0.53 26.38
N LYS A 213 -11.31 0.66 27.71
CA LYS A 213 -12.59 0.82 28.41
C LYS A 213 -13.39 2.03 27.92
N ALA A 214 -12.72 3.18 27.78
CA ALA A 214 -13.34 4.40 27.27
C ALA A 214 -13.81 4.22 25.81
N ALA A 215 -13.05 3.47 24.98
CA ALA A 215 -13.41 3.13 23.62
C ALA A 215 -14.70 2.31 23.55
N PHE A 216 -14.85 1.26 24.38
CA PHE A 216 -16.08 0.46 24.46
C PHE A 216 -17.27 1.30 24.91
N THR A 217 -17.09 2.15 25.92
CA THR A 217 -18.14 3.05 26.41
C THR A 217 -18.59 4.04 25.34
N ALA A 218 -17.63 4.61 24.60
CA ALA A 218 -17.92 5.53 23.51
C ALA A 218 -18.62 4.83 22.32
N ALA A 219 -18.23 3.60 21.99
CA ALA A 219 -18.85 2.81 20.94
C ALA A 219 -20.32 2.46 21.27
N CYS A 220 -20.60 2.08 22.52
CA CYS A 220 -21.96 1.86 23.01
C CYS A 220 -22.79 3.15 22.91
N ALA A 221 -22.27 4.28 23.39
CA ALA A 221 -22.97 5.57 23.34
C ALA A 221 -23.19 6.08 21.91
N ALA A 222 -22.29 5.77 20.96
CA ALA A 222 -22.44 6.09 19.55
C ALA A 222 -23.35 5.11 18.79
N ASN A 223 -23.91 4.09 19.46
CA ASN A 223 -24.78 3.07 18.89
C ASN A 223 -24.15 2.32 17.67
N ILE A 224 -22.86 2.00 17.76
CA ILE A 224 -22.12 1.26 16.74
C ILE A 224 -22.47 -0.25 16.76
N GLY A 225 -23.31 -0.66 17.62
CA GLY A 225 -23.79 -1.93 18.17
C GLY A 225 -23.69 -3.23 17.39
N VAL A 226 -23.76 -3.27 16.07
CA VAL A 226 -23.64 -4.52 15.28
C VAL A 226 -22.37 -4.59 14.42
N GLN A 227 -21.58 -3.54 14.39
CA GLN A 227 -20.37 -3.50 13.58
C GLN A 227 -19.18 -4.04 14.36
N THR A 228 -18.22 -4.60 13.65
CA THR A 228 -16.94 -4.97 14.25
C THR A 228 -16.21 -3.72 14.73
N LEU A 229 -15.76 -3.74 15.97
CA LEU A 229 -15.05 -2.63 16.61
C LEU A 229 -13.57 -2.96 16.71
N CYS A 230 -12.72 -2.11 16.14
CA CYS A 230 -11.27 -2.21 16.24
C CYS A 230 -10.74 -1.25 17.30
N ILE A 231 -9.91 -1.74 18.21
CA ILE A 231 -9.24 -0.94 19.24
C ILE A 231 -7.73 -1.23 19.24
N ASN A 232 -6.95 -0.18 19.37
CA ASN A 232 -5.51 -0.28 19.51
C ASN A 232 -5.14 -0.63 20.95
N LEU A 233 -4.16 -1.52 21.12
CA LEU A 233 -3.61 -1.88 22.41
C LEU A 233 -2.10 -2.15 22.28
N LEU A 234 -1.30 -1.65 23.19
CA LEU A 234 0.11 -2.03 23.27
C LEU A 234 0.24 -3.51 23.69
N PRO A 235 0.99 -4.35 22.94
CA PRO A 235 1.14 -5.78 23.24
C PRO A 235 1.52 -6.08 24.69
N MET A 236 2.44 -5.31 25.27
CA MET A 236 2.91 -5.52 26.62
C MET A 236 1.87 -5.17 27.70
N THR A 237 0.77 -4.49 27.38
CA THR A 237 -0.36 -4.28 28.28
C THR A 237 -0.89 -5.61 28.83
N LEU A 238 -0.99 -6.61 27.97
CA LEU A 238 -1.48 -7.95 28.32
C LEU A 238 -0.53 -8.73 29.26
N VAL A 239 0.71 -8.32 29.33
CA VAL A 239 1.77 -8.99 30.10
C VAL A 239 2.07 -8.24 31.41
N MET A 240 2.06 -6.90 31.33
CA MET A 240 2.47 -6.05 32.46
C MET A 240 1.33 -5.79 33.45
N ILE A 241 0.09 -5.83 33.00
CA ILE A 241 -1.06 -5.61 33.87
C ILE A 241 -1.66 -6.96 34.27
N PRO A 242 -1.73 -7.28 35.57
CA PRO A 242 -2.39 -8.48 36.05
C PRO A 242 -3.87 -8.48 35.63
N ASP A 243 -4.35 -9.66 35.23
CA ASP A 243 -5.76 -9.89 34.83
C ASP A 243 -6.25 -8.95 33.70
N ALA A 244 -5.33 -8.50 32.82
CA ALA A 244 -5.66 -7.56 31.73
C ALA A 244 -6.72 -8.14 30.78
N VAL A 245 -6.63 -9.43 30.47
CA VAL A 245 -7.58 -10.11 29.59
C VAL A 245 -8.95 -10.15 30.21
N GLU A 246 -9.04 -10.54 31.49
CA GLU A 246 -10.29 -10.59 32.27
C GLU A 246 -10.94 -9.21 32.39
N GLN A 247 -10.13 -8.16 32.60
CA GLN A 247 -10.62 -6.78 32.64
C GLN A 247 -11.19 -6.34 31.29
N LEU A 248 -10.51 -6.64 30.17
CA LEU A 248 -11.01 -6.35 28.83
C LEU A 248 -12.34 -7.04 28.55
N LEU A 249 -12.46 -8.33 28.89
CA LEU A 249 -13.68 -9.12 28.70
C LEU A 249 -14.84 -8.56 29.56
N ALA A 250 -14.57 -8.21 30.81
CA ALA A 250 -15.57 -7.59 31.69
C ALA A 250 -16.04 -6.22 31.16
N ASP A 251 -15.13 -5.40 30.63
CA ASP A 251 -15.48 -4.10 30.05
C ASP A 251 -16.26 -4.23 28.72
N ILE A 252 -15.98 -5.24 27.90
CA ILE A 252 -16.77 -5.58 26.70
C ILE A 252 -18.20 -5.92 27.10
N GLU A 253 -18.37 -6.84 28.04
CA GLU A 253 -19.69 -7.29 28.52
C GLU A 253 -20.47 -6.14 29.19
N ALA A 254 -19.82 -5.35 30.03
CA ALA A 254 -20.41 -4.21 30.71
C ALA A 254 -20.99 -3.14 29.77
N ASN A 255 -20.43 -3.05 28.55
CA ASN A 255 -20.90 -2.13 27.50
C ASN A 255 -21.87 -2.80 26.50
N GLY A 256 -22.35 -4.01 26.78
CA GLY A 256 -23.32 -4.71 25.94
C GLY A 256 -22.76 -5.19 24.59
N LEU A 257 -21.44 -5.28 24.49
CA LEU A 257 -20.74 -5.86 23.35
C LEU A 257 -20.50 -7.35 23.58
N VAL A 258 -20.22 -8.09 22.50
CA VAL A 258 -19.77 -9.48 22.58
C VAL A 258 -18.32 -9.57 22.08
N PRO A 259 -17.50 -10.49 22.61
CA PRO A 259 -16.09 -10.62 22.23
C PRO A 259 -15.88 -10.75 20.72
N GLU A 260 -16.75 -11.45 20.00
CA GLU A 260 -16.67 -11.69 18.56
C GLU A 260 -16.83 -10.41 17.71
N GLN A 261 -17.36 -9.33 18.32
CA GLN A 261 -17.45 -8.01 17.69
C GLN A 261 -16.16 -7.20 17.83
N VAL A 262 -15.22 -7.61 18.70
CA VAL A 262 -14.02 -6.85 19.02
C VAL A 262 -12.82 -7.41 18.26
N VAL A 263 -12.05 -6.50 17.67
CA VAL A 263 -10.71 -6.75 17.13
C VAL A 263 -9.72 -5.94 17.94
N ILE A 264 -8.76 -6.60 18.57
CA ILE A 264 -7.63 -5.91 19.22
C ILE A 264 -6.51 -5.80 18.19
N GLU A 265 -6.06 -4.57 17.98
CA GLU A 265 -5.02 -4.22 17.03
C GLU A 265 -3.71 -3.93 17.77
N PHE A 266 -2.65 -4.69 17.43
CA PHE A 266 -1.31 -4.53 17.99
C PHE A 266 -0.41 -3.86 16.98
N THR A 267 0.32 -2.82 17.40
CA THR A 267 1.31 -2.18 16.54
C THR A 267 2.59 -3.00 16.47
N GLU A 268 3.24 -3.00 15.29
CA GLU A 268 4.52 -3.69 15.06
C GLU A 268 5.68 -3.10 15.86
N SER A 269 5.53 -1.89 16.38
CA SER A 269 6.64 -1.08 16.93
C SER A 269 7.09 -1.46 18.33
N GLU A 270 6.28 -2.19 19.10
CA GLU A 270 6.66 -2.55 20.47
C GLU A 270 7.54 -3.78 20.52
N ILE A 271 8.69 -3.69 21.22
CA ILE A 271 9.56 -4.81 21.49
C ILE A 271 8.93 -5.69 22.59
N MET A 272 8.75 -6.98 22.31
CA MET A 272 8.14 -7.94 23.22
C MET A 272 9.19 -8.85 23.91
N PRO A 273 9.73 -8.45 25.07
CA PRO A 273 10.74 -9.25 25.75
C PRO A 273 10.18 -10.53 26.41
N GLN A 274 8.87 -10.61 26.65
CA GLN A 274 8.19 -11.73 27.32
C GLN A 274 7.23 -12.45 26.37
N MET A 275 7.73 -13.01 25.30
CA MET A 275 6.95 -13.60 24.22
C MET A 275 6.03 -14.74 24.66
N ASP A 276 6.47 -15.58 25.61
CA ASP A 276 5.66 -16.70 26.09
C ASP A 276 4.41 -16.21 26.83
N ALA A 277 4.57 -15.26 27.74
CA ALA A 277 3.43 -14.65 28.46
C ALA A 277 2.47 -13.94 27.52
N PHE A 278 2.99 -13.23 26.53
CA PHE A 278 2.17 -12.61 25.47
C PHE A 278 1.38 -13.68 24.69
N THR A 279 2.03 -14.77 24.29
CA THR A 279 1.37 -15.85 23.56
C THR A 279 0.25 -16.49 24.38
N ASP A 280 0.42 -16.62 25.69
CA ASP A 280 -0.62 -17.17 26.57
C ASP A 280 -1.82 -16.21 26.68
N ALA A 281 -1.59 -14.90 26.79
CA ALA A 281 -2.65 -13.89 26.75
C ALA A 281 -3.40 -13.89 25.41
N ILE A 282 -2.69 -14.01 24.27
CA ILE A 282 -3.27 -14.15 22.93
C ILE A 282 -4.20 -15.37 22.85
N ARG A 283 -3.80 -16.51 23.42
CA ARG A 283 -4.65 -17.73 23.45
C ARG A 283 -5.92 -17.49 24.25
N GLN A 284 -5.86 -16.77 25.37
CA GLN A 284 -7.02 -16.45 26.18
C GLN A 284 -7.99 -15.55 25.42
N LEU A 285 -7.49 -14.46 24.76
CA LEU A 285 -8.32 -13.58 23.94
C LEU A 285 -9.01 -14.33 22.80
N LYS A 286 -8.29 -15.14 22.05
CA LYS A 286 -8.85 -15.96 20.96
C LYS A 286 -9.86 -16.98 21.47
N SER A 287 -9.61 -17.60 22.63
CA SER A 287 -10.55 -18.56 23.26
C SER A 287 -11.85 -17.90 23.68
N ALA A 288 -11.83 -16.61 24.02
CA ALA A 288 -13.01 -15.82 24.33
C ALA A 288 -13.77 -15.33 23.07
N GLY A 289 -13.21 -15.48 21.88
CA GLY A 289 -13.82 -15.06 20.61
C GLY A 289 -13.31 -13.70 20.08
N ILE A 290 -12.40 -13.02 20.78
CA ILE A 290 -11.80 -11.79 20.31
C ILE A 290 -10.91 -12.06 19.11
N LYS A 291 -11.04 -11.24 18.07
CA LYS A 291 -10.18 -11.27 16.88
C LYS A 291 -8.97 -10.36 17.09
N LEU A 292 -7.88 -10.69 16.40
CA LEU A 292 -6.62 -9.95 16.51
C LEU A 292 -6.21 -9.39 15.15
N ALA A 293 -5.56 -8.24 15.19
CA ALA A 293 -4.94 -7.64 14.00
C ALA A 293 -3.53 -7.13 14.33
N ILE A 294 -2.68 -7.12 13.31
CA ILE A 294 -1.43 -6.34 13.35
C ILE A 294 -1.69 -5.04 12.62
N ASP A 295 -1.47 -3.93 13.29
CA ASP A 295 -1.58 -2.59 12.73
C ASP A 295 -0.20 -2.02 12.39
N ASP A 296 -0.20 -1.02 11.50
CA ASP A 296 1.00 -0.30 11.03
C ASP A 296 2.08 -1.23 10.44
N PHE A 297 1.67 -2.34 9.80
CA PHE A 297 2.61 -3.29 9.23
C PHE A 297 3.51 -2.64 8.17
N GLY A 298 4.82 -2.83 8.35
CA GLY A 298 5.87 -2.33 7.46
C GLY A 298 6.60 -1.08 7.96
N VAL A 299 6.31 -0.60 9.17
CA VAL A 299 7.03 0.50 9.82
C VAL A 299 8.06 -0.02 10.83
N GLY A 300 7.76 -1.15 11.47
CA GLY A 300 8.61 -1.79 12.47
C GLY A 300 9.51 -2.89 11.92
N PHE A 301 10.10 -3.66 12.82
CA PHE A 301 11.03 -4.75 12.48
C PHE A 301 10.49 -6.14 12.86
N ALA A 302 9.40 -6.21 13.61
CA ALA A 302 8.91 -7.47 14.21
C ALA A 302 7.75 -8.13 13.43
N GLY A 303 7.17 -7.46 12.44
CA GLY A 303 5.90 -7.85 11.80
C GLY A 303 5.89 -9.27 11.23
N LEU A 304 6.92 -9.68 10.49
CA LEU A 304 7.01 -11.05 9.96
C LEU A 304 7.15 -12.09 11.07
N GLN A 305 7.84 -11.75 12.16
CA GLN A 305 7.95 -12.64 13.33
C GLN A 305 6.62 -12.79 14.04
N LEU A 306 5.88 -11.69 14.21
CA LEU A 306 4.53 -11.70 14.79
C LEU A 306 3.56 -12.54 13.97
N LEU A 307 3.58 -12.40 12.63
CA LEU A 307 2.76 -13.23 11.73
C LEU A 307 3.04 -14.72 11.91
N ALA A 308 4.31 -15.10 12.06
CA ALA A 308 4.68 -16.49 12.26
C ALA A 308 4.24 -17.03 13.63
N GLN A 309 4.17 -16.18 14.64
CA GLN A 309 3.93 -16.60 16.03
C GLN A 309 2.45 -16.72 16.38
N PHE A 310 1.61 -15.74 16.06
CA PHE A 310 0.22 -15.78 16.53
C PHE A 310 -0.85 -15.74 15.44
N GLN A 311 -0.48 -15.57 14.18
CA GLN A 311 -1.40 -15.61 13.03
C GLN A 311 -2.70 -14.82 13.30
N PRO A 312 -2.66 -13.48 13.17
CA PRO A 312 -3.84 -12.63 13.38
C PRO A 312 -4.91 -12.90 12.30
N GLU A 313 -6.13 -12.52 12.57
CA GLU A 313 -7.20 -12.59 11.57
C GLU A 313 -7.09 -11.48 10.52
N ARG A 314 -6.41 -10.37 10.85
CA ARG A 314 -6.23 -9.23 9.94
C ARG A 314 -4.82 -8.62 10.05
N LEU A 315 -4.35 -8.09 8.92
CA LEU A 315 -3.14 -7.29 8.82
C LEU A 315 -3.48 -5.95 8.16
N LYS A 316 -3.10 -4.83 8.79
CA LYS A 316 -3.30 -3.48 8.27
C LYS A 316 -1.98 -2.93 7.75
N ILE A 317 -1.91 -2.66 6.46
CA ILE A 317 -0.70 -2.11 5.83
C ILE A 317 -0.65 -0.61 6.09
N ASN A 318 0.50 -0.14 6.60
CA ASN A 318 0.72 1.27 6.89
C ASN A 318 0.76 2.12 5.61
N GLN A 319 0.28 3.35 5.73
CA GLN A 319 0.24 4.34 4.64
C GLN A 319 1.60 4.62 4.00
N SER A 320 2.72 4.45 4.72
CA SER A 320 4.07 4.69 4.17
C SER A 320 4.42 3.73 3.02
N LEU A 321 3.91 2.49 3.04
CA LEU A 321 4.05 1.53 1.96
C LEU A 321 3.03 1.74 0.83
N ILE A 322 1.95 2.47 1.09
CA ILE A 322 0.82 2.68 0.18
C ILE A 322 0.96 3.97 -0.62
N ARG A 323 1.50 5.01 0.00
CA ARG A 323 1.60 6.34 -0.61
C ARG A 323 2.34 6.29 -1.94
N GLY A 324 1.62 6.62 -3.04
CA GLY A 324 2.16 6.61 -4.39
C GLY A 324 2.44 5.23 -4.99
N ILE A 325 1.87 4.16 -4.41
CA ILE A 325 2.11 2.76 -4.84
C ILE A 325 1.84 2.54 -6.33
N HIS A 326 0.88 3.24 -6.91
CA HIS A 326 0.55 3.13 -8.33
C HIS A 326 1.70 3.55 -9.26
N LYS A 327 2.76 4.20 -8.74
CA LYS A 327 3.95 4.67 -9.48
C LYS A 327 5.25 3.99 -9.06
N SER A 328 5.24 3.17 -8.00
CA SER A 328 6.45 2.60 -7.39
C SER A 328 6.49 1.09 -7.54
N GLY A 329 7.33 0.59 -8.44
CA GLY A 329 7.54 -0.85 -8.64
C GLY A 329 8.06 -1.58 -7.38
N PRO A 330 9.01 -1.02 -6.61
CA PRO A 330 9.45 -1.61 -5.37
C PRO A 330 8.32 -1.79 -4.34
N GLN A 331 7.49 -0.75 -4.13
CA GLN A 331 6.34 -0.85 -3.23
C GLN A 331 5.32 -1.89 -3.72
N GLN A 332 5.03 -1.92 -5.04
CA GLN A 332 4.16 -2.92 -5.65
C GLN A 332 4.66 -4.35 -5.38
N ALA A 333 5.95 -4.61 -5.57
CA ALA A 333 6.54 -5.93 -5.34
C ALA A 333 6.44 -6.34 -3.86
N ILE A 334 6.70 -5.43 -2.92
CA ILE A 334 6.61 -5.68 -1.48
C ILE A 334 5.15 -5.98 -1.10
N ILE A 335 4.20 -5.14 -1.49
CA ILE A 335 2.78 -5.32 -1.14
C ILE A 335 2.23 -6.63 -1.71
N GLN A 336 2.55 -6.99 -2.96
CA GLN A 336 2.14 -8.26 -3.54
C GLN A 336 2.73 -9.47 -2.79
N ALA A 337 3.98 -9.39 -2.34
CA ALA A 337 4.57 -10.44 -1.53
C ALA A 337 3.86 -10.58 -0.16
N ILE A 338 3.48 -9.46 0.48
CA ILE A 338 2.71 -9.44 1.72
C ILE A 338 1.32 -10.07 1.48
N ILE A 339 0.60 -9.64 0.44
CA ILE A 339 -0.72 -10.19 0.10
C ILE A 339 -0.64 -11.71 -0.10
N LYS A 340 0.35 -12.18 -0.87
CA LYS A 340 0.55 -13.61 -1.13
C LYS A 340 0.89 -14.39 0.13
N CYS A 341 1.74 -13.83 1.00
CA CYS A 341 2.06 -14.42 2.29
C CYS A 341 0.81 -14.53 3.17
N CYS A 342 0.04 -13.46 3.30
CA CYS A 342 -1.19 -13.42 4.10
C CYS A 342 -2.26 -14.37 3.56
N ALA A 343 -2.44 -14.43 2.23
CA ALA A 343 -3.37 -15.38 1.60
C ALA A 343 -3.01 -16.84 1.91
N SER A 344 -1.70 -17.18 1.96
CA SER A 344 -1.27 -18.53 2.34
C SER A 344 -1.51 -18.88 3.82
N LEU A 345 -1.73 -17.87 4.65
CA LEU A 345 -2.02 -18.00 6.09
C LEU A 345 -3.49 -17.72 6.42
N GLU A 346 -4.35 -17.49 5.41
CA GLU A 346 -5.77 -17.11 5.56
C GLU A 346 -5.96 -15.82 6.41
N ILE A 347 -5.00 -14.89 6.31
CA ILE A 347 -5.03 -13.60 6.99
C ILE A 347 -5.60 -12.55 6.04
N ALA A 348 -6.66 -11.86 6.45
CA ALA A 348 -7.24 -10.77 5.68
C ALA A 348 -6.31 -9.54 5.69
N VAL A 349 -6.06 -8.95 4.52
CA VAL A 349 -5.25 -7.74 4.39
C VAL A 349 -6.15 -6.53 4.21
N SER A 350 -5.86 -5.45 4.94
CA SER A 350 -6.48 -4.14 4.77
C SER A 350 -5.41 -3.06 4.57
N ALA A 351 -5.79 -1.96 3.93
CA ALA A 351 -4.90 -0.86 3.62
C ALA A 351 -5.38 0.43 4.31
N THR A 352 -4.47 1.12 5.01
CA THR A 352 -4.80 2.33 5.78
C THR A 352 -4.21 3.59 5.17
N GLY A 353 -4.81 4.74 5.46
CA GLY A 353 -4.32 6.03 5.01
C GLY A 353 -4.52 6.29 3.51
N ILE A 354 -5.52 5.68 2.88
CA ILE A 354 -5.85 5.91 1.46
C ILE A 354 -6.35 7.34 1.26
N GLU A 355 -5.68 8.09 0.37
CA GLU A 355 -6.03 9.48 0.05
C GLU A 355 -6.32 9.71 -1.43
N GLN A 356 -5.77 8.85 -2.32
CA GLN A 356 -5.89 9.00 -3.77
C GLN A 356 -6.64 7.82 -4.40
N PRO A 357 -7.49 8.07 -5.41
CA PRO A 357 -8.19 7.02 -6.14
C PRO A 357 -7.25 5.99 -6.75
N GLU A 358 -6.09 6.42 -7.27
CA GLU A 358 -5.11 5.54 -7.93
C GLU A 358 -4.45 4.58 -6.94
N GLU A 359 -4.26 5.00 -5.68
CA GLU A 359 -3.76 4.12 -4.61
C GLU A 359 -4.77 3.01 -4.34
N TRP A 360 -6.04 3.38 -4.14
CA TRP A 360 -7.13 2.43 -3.94
C TRP A 360 -7.28 1.47 -5.11
N MET A 361 -7.37 1.97 -6.35
CA MET A 361 -7.57 1.13 -7.53
C MET A 361 -6.45 0.11 -7.72
N TRP A 362 -5.19 0.51 -7.46
CA TRP A 362 -4.07 -0.42 -7.57
C TRP A 362 -4.14 -1.52 -6.51
N LEU A 363 -4.45 -1.16 -5.27
CA LEU A 363 -4.56 -2.11 -4.15
C LEU A 363 -5.76 -3.05 -4.31
N GLU A 364 -6.88 -2.54 -4.82
CA GLU A 364 -8.07 -3.32 -5.14
C GLU A 364 -7.76 -4.35 -6.25
N ALA A 365 -7.10 -3.91 -7.34
CA ALA A 365 -6.64 -4.81 -8.39
C ALA A 365 -5.62 -5.85 -7.88
N ALA A 366 -4.85 -5.54 -6.85
CA ALA A 366 -3.92 -6.46 -6.18
C ALA A 366 -4.63 -7.46 -5.25
N GLY A 367 -5.94 -7.31 -4.99
CA GLY A 367 -6.75 -8.24 -4.22
C GLY A 367 -7.05 -7.81 -2.77
N ILE A 368 -6.82 -6.54 -2.42
CA ILE A 368 -7.26 -5.98 -1.14
C ILE A 368 -8.71 -5.49 -1.29
N SER A 369 -9.57 -5.86 -0.36
CA SER A 369 -10.98 -5.45 -0.35
C SER A 369 -11.36 -4.45 0.76
N HIS A 370 -10.54 -4.34 1.81
CA HIS A 370 -10.82 -3.49 2.94
C HIS A 370 -9.88 -2.29 3.00
N PHE A 371 -10.47 -1.09 3.08
CA PHE A 371 -9.75 0.16 2.98
C PHE A 371 -10.17 1.15 4.06
N GLN A 372 -9.21 1.93 4.54
CA GLN A 372 -9.43 3.03 5.45
C GLN A 372 -8.65 4.25 4.98
N GLY A 373 -9.27 5.43 5.01
CA GLY A 373 -8.60 6.65 4.62
C GLY A 373 -9.55 7.80 4.33
N SER A 374 -8.99 8.99 4.20
CA SER A 374 -9.76 10.22 3.96
C SER A 374 -10.44 10.26 2.59
N LEU A 375 -10.02 9.38 1.66
CA LEU A 375 -10.70 9.19 0.38
C LEU A 375 -12.15 8.73 0.58
N PHE A 376 -12.40 7.84 1.54
CA PHE A 376 -13.72 7.26 1.81
C PHE A 376 -14.44 7.96 2.96
N ALA A 377 -13.76 8.14 4.10
CA ALA A 377 -14.33 8.80 5.26
C ALA A 377 -13.25 9.38 6.18
N LYS A 378 -13.51 10.57 6.71
CA LYS A 378 -12.67 11.16 7.76
C LYS A 378 -13.10 10.64 9.13
N PRO A 379 -12.21 10.59 10.13
CA PRO A 379 -12.59 10.30 11.51
C PRO A 379 -13.69 11.26 12.00
N CYS A 380 -14.68 10.73 12.72
CA CYS A 380 -15.76 11.54 13.29
C CYS A 380 -16.10 11.15 14.74
N GLY A 381 -16.53 12.12 15.56
CA GLY A 381 -16.80 11.91 17.00
C GLY A 381 -18.15 11.26 17.33
N HIS A 382 -19.03 11.03 16.36
CA HIS A 382 -20.42 10.67 16.62
C HIS A 382 -20.85 9.30 16.07
N GLY A 383 -19.91 8.53 15.48
CA GLY A 383 -20.25 7.24 14.86
C GLY A 383 -21.16 7.34 13.61
N ALA A 384 -21.64 8.53 13.28
CA ALA A 384 -22.44 8.79 12.08
C ALA A 384 -21.52 9.14 10.90
N PHE A 385 -21.07 8.11 10.19
CA PHE A 385 -20.16 8.30 9.07
C PHE A 385 -20.89 8.79 7.83
N ARG A 386 -20.25 9.69 7.10
CA ARG A 386 -20.59 9.96 5.71
C ARG A 386 -19.49 9.34 4.86
N ILE A 387 -19.84 8.28 4.15
CA ILE A 387 -18.87 7.53 3.35
C ILE A 387 -19.00 7.99 1.90
N ALA A 388 -17.87 8.26 1.28
CA ALA A 388 -17.77 8.57 -0.13
C ALA A 388 -17.56 7.26 -0.91
N TRP A 389 -18.59 6.79 -1.59
CA TRP A 389 -18.56 5.58 -2.39
C TRP A 389 -18.07 5.86 -3.81
N PRO A 390 -17.18 5.03 -4.37
CA PRO A 390 -16.73 5.20 -5.74
C PRO A 390 -17.86 4.87 -6.74
N GLU A 391 -18.05 5.74 -7.72
CA GLU A 391 -18.89 5.51 -8.89
C GLU A 391 -18.08 5.79 -10.14
N ARG A 392 -18.13 4.88 -11.11
CA ARG A 392 -17.47 5.08 -12.38
C ARG A 392 -18.24 6.12 -13.19
N LYS A 393 -17.58 7.18 -13.61
CA LYS A 393 -18.18 8.16 -14.52
C LYS A 393 -18.57 7.46 -15.81
N ALA A 394 -19.79 7.76 -16.30
CA ALA A 394 -20.19 7.28 -17.61
C ALA A 394 -19.24 7.84 -18.67
N GLU A 395 -18.72 6.99 -19.54
CA GLU A 395 -17.98 7.45 -20.71
C GLU A 395 -18.92 8.32 -21.54
N LEU A 396 -18.57 9.62 -21.67
CA LEU A 396 -19.32 10.59 -22.49
C LEU A 396 -19.00 10.37 -23.96
#